data_9b0b42c0f3e0dd8567b34cc3ddd3aa1a
#
_entry.id   9b0b42c0f3e0dd8567b34cc3ddd3aa1a
#
_cell.length_a   1.000
_cell.length_b   1.000
_cell.length_c   1.000
_cell.angle_alpha   90.00
_cell.angle_beta   90.00
_cell.angle_gamma   90.00
#
_symmetry.space_group_name_H-M   'P 1'
#
loop_
_entity.id
_entity.type
_entity.pdbx_description
1 polymer ?
#
loop_
_entity_poly.entity_id
_entity_poly.type
_entity_poly.pdbx_seq_one_letter_code
_entity_poly.pdbx_strand_id
1 'polypeptide(L)'
;MYLVSNEEMRKLDHAAIDNWCIPSMILMENAGIAIKIQLEKDIPDLLDKKITILCGCGNNGGDGLVLARQLYMAGTTGVTVVVVIDGERRFSTDHTSNRIIIDHLPVKLIEVDGEAKLNVFKAQLSFTDVVVDCLFGTGLSRDLSGLTANVVDIVNEKHVTRVSVDIPSGLNGDTGKVQGTAVCADYTYTLAWPKQGLFVGDADEYLGELRVLPIGIPEETAVEAGIQGLLLEKKMLAEKLPARKRNSHKNSYGHVGMIAGSVGMSGACVLAAKAAMRSGAGLVTAFIDKSTYTPTATALPEVMMKPVAWPNLPAVEWLLGQTTVQLLGPGMGKSEEKKQIIYTLLRQATGAVVIDADALSMIGEGDGTIIRNCEANCILTPHPGEMARLLGLTSAEVQADRMLYARKVAERFNCIVVLKGHNTIIAAPDGRYAINPCDSVALATAGSGDVLAGVIAAFAAQGMDAYDAACMGVLAHGLAGQYLEEERGAMATMAMDIIDGVGEVLRQALIK
;
A
#
# COMPACT_ATOMS: atom_id res chain seq x y z
N MET A 1 -3.99 -9.72 1.69
CA MET A 1 -2.73 -10.48 2.00
C MET A 1 -2.03 -9.83 3.18
N TYR A 2 -1.35 -10.59 4.05
CA TYR A 2 -0.54 -9.97 5.11
C TYR A 2 0.62 -9.16 4.53
N LEU A 3 0.98 -8.07 5.21
CA LEU A 3 2.10 -7.19 4.93
C LEU A 3 2.99 -7.15 6.16
N VAL A 4 4.28 -7.36 6.00
CA VAL A 4 5.17 -7.59 7.14
C VAL A 4 6.37 -6.63 7.14
N SER A 5 6.91 -6.36 8.33
CA SER A 5 8.25 -5.81 8.49
C SER A 5 9.32 -6.91 8.36
N ASN A 6 10.58 -6.50 8.22
CA ASN A 6 11.71 -7.44 8.24
C ASN A 6 11.77 -8.26 9.54
N GLU A 7 11.44 -7.65 10.67
CA GLU A 7 11.41 -8.33 11.96
C GLU A 7 10.26 -9.33 12.04
N GLU A 8 9.06 -8.94 11.59
CA GLU A 8 7.91 -9.84 11.53
C GLU A 8 8.17 -11.02 10.60
N MET A 9 8.76 -10.81 9.41
CA MET A 9 9.12 -11.92 8.52
C MET A 9 10.05 -12.92 9.21
N ARG A 10 11.09 -12.45 9.90
CA ARG A 10 11.98 -13.33 10.67
C ARG A 10 11.25 -14.10 11.77
N LYS A 11 10.30 -13.46 12.47
CA LYS A 11 9.46 -14.15 13.48
C LYS A 11 8.62 -15.24 12.82
N LEU A 12 8.07 -15.00 11.63
CA LEU A 12 7.28 -15.98 10.89
C LEU A 12 8.13 -17.17 10.41
N ASP A 13 9.34 -16.92 9.91
CA ASP A 13 10.30 -17.97 9.55
C ASP A 13 10.63 -18.85 10.77
N HIS A 14 10.96 -18.23 11.92
CA HIS A 14 11.21 -18.96 13.16
C HIS A 14 9.97 -19.74 13.64
N ALA A 15 8.78 -19.15 13.58
CA ALA A 15 7.56 -19.84 13.95
C ALA A 15 7.27 -21.04 13.05
N ALA A 16 7.52 -20.92 11.74
CA ALA A 16 7.38 -22.05 10.82
C ALA A 16 8.35 -23.19 11.15
N ILE A 17 9.59 -22.86 11.52
CA ILE A 17 10.62 -23.85 11.87
C ILE A 17 10.36 -24.46 13.24
N ASP A 18 10.15 -23.65 14.26
CA ASP A 18 10.12 -24.08 15.65
C ASP A 18 8.74 -24.63 16.08
N ASN A 19 7.65 -23.96 15.67
CA ASN A 19 6.29 -24.33 16.09
C ASN A 19 5.62 -25.32 15.12
N TRP A 20 5.83 -25.09 13.83
CA TRP A 20 5.24 -25.95 12.77
C TRP A 20 6.17 -27.06 12.31
N CYS A 21 7.39 -27.13 12.87
CA CYS A 21 8.40 -28.15 12.58
C CYS A 21 8.74 -28.28 11.08
N ILE A 22 8.70 -27.19 10.33
CA ILE A 22 9.09 -27.17 8.93
C ILE A 22 10.59 -26.87 8.85
N PRO A 23 11.46 -27.81 8.45
CA PRO A 23 12.89 -27.56 8.36
C PRO A 23 13.22 -26.39 7.42
N SER A 24 14.17 -25.54 7.83
CA SER A 24 14.61 -24.36 7.03
C SER A 24 15.04 -24.72 5.61
N MET A 25 15.68 -25.86 5.45
CA MET A 25 16.06 -26.40 4.13
C MET A 25 14.86 -26.66 3.21
N ILE A 26 13.69 -27.04 3.75
CA ILE A 26 12.47 -27.22 2.95
C ILE A 26 11.95 -25.86 2.51
N LEU A 27 11.95 -24.85 3.37
CA LEU A 27 11.50 -23.49 3.01
C LEU A 27 12.41 -22.92 1.91
N MET A 28 13.74 -23.08 2.03
CA MET A 28 14.72 -22.66 1.03
C MET A 28 14.58 -23.43 -0.29
N GLU A 29 14.31 -24.72 -0.25
CA GLU A 29 14.02 -25.53 -1.44
C GLU A 29 12.77 -25.05 -2.16
N ASN A 30 11.68 -24.81 -1.41
CA ASN A 30 10.44 -24.28 -1.95
C ASN A 30 10.65 -22.88 -2.57
N ALA A 31 11.46 -22.03 -1.94
CA ALA A 31 11.81 -20.72 -2.47
C ALA A 31 12.51 -20.82 -3.84
N GLY A 32 13.57 -21.63 -3.95
CA GLY A 32 14.28 -21.82 -5.21
C GLY A 32 13.41 -22.42 -6.32
N ILE A 33 12.50 -23.35 -5.99
CA ILE A 33 11.52 -23.92 -6.93
C ILE A 33 10.52 -22.86 -7.38
N ALA A 34 9.95 -22.08 -6.43
CA ALA A 34 8.97 -21.04 -6.74
C ALA A 34 9.59 -19.94 -7.64
N ILE A 35 10.83 -19.52 -7.34
CA ILE A 35 11.59 -18.56 -8.16
C ILE A 35 11.76 -19.12 -9.58
N LYS A 36 12.21 -20.36 -9.72
CA LYS A 36 12.40 -21.01 -11.04
C LYS A 36 11.09 -21.04 -11.83
N ILE A 37 9.98 -21.45 -11.22
CA ILE A 37 8.67 -21.50 -11.87
C ILE A 37 8.22 -20.11 -12.31
N GLN A 38 8.49 -19.07 -11.50
CA GLN A 38 8.10 -17.71 -11.86
C GLN A 38 8.99 -17.13 -12.95
N LEU A 39 10.30 -17.40 -12.93
CA LEU A 39 11.21 -17.03 -14.01
C LEU A 39 10.78 -17.61 -15.36
N GLU A 40 10.32 -18.86 -15.41
CA GLU A 40 9.83 -19.51 -16.64
C GLU A 40 8.56 -18.83 -17.20
N LYS A 41 7.76 -18.18 -16.34
CA LYS A 41 6.57 -17.43 -16.76
C LYS A 41 6.89 -16.04 -17.27
N ASP A 42 7.79 -15.34 -16.58
CA ASP A 42 8.09 -13.94 -16.84
C ASP A 42 9.19 -13.75 -17.92
N ILE A 43 10.06 -14.76 -18.13
CA ILE A 43 11.15 -14.68 -19.08
C ILE A 43 10.98 -15.74 -20.19
N PRO A 44 10.63 -15.32 -21.41
CA PRO A 44 10.52 -16.24 -22.55
C PRO A 44 11.86 -16.98 -22.83
N ASP A 45 11.75 -18.25 -23.20
CA ASP A 45 12.87 -19.10 -23.56
C ASP A 45 13.99 -19.16 -22.50
N LEU A 46 13.61 -19.15 -21.22
CA LEU A 46 14.51 -19.09 -20.07
C LEU A 46 15.61 -20.16 -20.13
N LEU A 47 15.29 -21.39 -20.57
CA LEU A 47 16.23 -22.49 -20.59
C LEU A 47 17.38 -22.31 -21.60
N ASP A 48 17.18 -21.47 -22.61
CA ASP A 48 18.18 -21.10 -23.62
C ASP A 48 19.04 -19.89 -23.22
N LYS A 49 18.67 -19.21 -22.10
CA LYS A 49 19.34 -18.00 -21.62
C LYS A 49 20.61 -18.33 -20.84
N LYS A 50 21.53 -17.39 -20.87
CA LYS A 50 22.71 -17.38 -19.99
C LYS A 50 22.36 -16.61 -18.72
N ILE A 51 22.27 -17.35 -17.61
CA ILE A 51 21.78 -16.84 -16.33
C ILE A 51 22.95 -16.73 -15.37
N THR A 52 23.16 -15.54 -14.80
CA THR A 52 24.13 -15.30 -13.73
C THR A 52 23.37 -15.03 -12.43
N ILE A 53 23.58 -15.88 -11.41
CA ILE A 53 22.95 -15.79 -10.11
C ILE A 53 23.98 -15.23 -9.12
N LEU A 54 23.68 -14.07 -8.54
CA LEU A 54 24.52 -13.41 -7.54
C LEU A 54 24.09 -13.88 -6.16
N CYS A 55 24.95 -14.60 -5.46
CA CYS A 55 24.69 -15.13 -4.14
C CYS A 55 25.50 -14.37 -3.08
N GLY A 56 24.80 -13.85 -2.06
CA GLY A 56 25.42 -13.41 -0.81
C GLY A 56 25.75 -14.60 0.10
N CYS A 57 26.32 -14.32 1.27
CA CYS A 57 26.68 -15.38 2.23
C CYS A 57 25.50 -15.84 3.11
N GLY A 58 24.37 -15.14 3.09
CA GLY A 58 23.17 -15.43 3.89
C GLY A 58 22.21 -16.40 3.24
N ASN A 59 20.99 -16.49 3.82
CA ASN A 59 19.94 -17.38 3.33
C ASN A 59 19.47 -17.02 1.92
N ASN A 60 19.36 -15.73 1.58
CA ASN A 60 19.00 -15.31 0.22
C ASN A 60 20.00 -15.84 -0.83
N GLY A 61 21.31 -15.87 -0.52
CA GLY A 61 22.30 -16.54 -1.33
C GLY A 61 22.08 -18.06 -1.41
N GLY A 62 21.58 -18.66 -0.34
CA GLY A 62 21.17 -20.07 -0.31
C GLY A 62 20.01 -20.35 -1.28
N ASP A 63 18.98 -19.48 -1.32
CA ASP A 63 17.90 -19.55 -2.29
C ASP A 63 18.41 -19.49 -3.72
N GLY A 64 19.41 -18.64 -3.99
CA GLY A 64 20.10 -18.56 -5.28
C GLY A 64 20.86 -19.85 -5.66
N LEU A 65 21.46 -20.54 -4.68
CA LEU A 65 22.13 -21.84 -4.94
C LEU A 65 21.11 -22.94 -5.25
N VAL A 66 19.97 -22.97 -4.55
CA VAL A 66 18.87 -23.88 -4.88
C VAL A 66 18.35 -23.60 -6.28
N LEU A 67 18.11 -22.31 -6.61
CA LEU A 67 17.68 -21.90 -7.96
C LEU A 67 18.68 -22.39 -9.03
N ALA A 68 19.99 -22.22 -8.83
CA ALA A 68 21.00 -22.67 -9.76
C ALA A 68 20.89 -24.17 -10.04
N ARG A 69 20.71 -24.98 -9.01
CA ARG A 69 20.50 -26.42 -9.13
C ARG A 69 19.20 -26.74 -9.87
N GLN A 70 18.12 -26.09 -9.55
CA GLN A 70 16.81 -26.31 -10.17
C GLN A 70 16.83 -25.94 -11.68
N LEU A 71 17.52 -24.87 -12.06
CA LEU A 71 17.71 -24.49 -13.46
C LEU A 71 18.55 -25.52 -14.21
N TYR A 72 19.65 -25.97 -13.61
CA TYR A 72 20.49 -27.04 -14.19
C TYR A 72 19.68 -28.34 -14.40
N MET A 73 18.90 -28.76 -13.40
CA MET A 73 18.05 -29.95 -13.50
C MET A 73 16.94 -29.82 -14.55
N ALA A 74 16.51 -28.59 -14.84
CA ALA A 74 15.56 -28.29 -15.92
C ALA A 74 16.20 -28.29 -17.32
N GLY A 75 17.53 -28.43 -17.42
CA GLY A 75 18.26 -28.48 -18.68
C GLY A 75 18.93 -27.18 -19.11
N THR A 76 18.92 -26.15 -18.28
CA THR A 76 19.65 -24.90 -18.58
C THR A 76 21.16 -25.12 -18.49
N THR A 77 21.85 -24.95 -19.60
CA THR A 77 23.32 -25.16 -19.66
C THR A 77 24.11 -23.88 -19.38
N GLY A 78 23.46 -22.73 -19.40
CA GLY A 78 24.10 -21.40 -19.27
C GLY A 78 24.08 -20.82 -17.86
N VAL A 79 23.99 -21.64 -16.80
CA VAL A 79 23.94 -21.16 -15.40
C VAL A 79 25.33 -20.89 -14.87
N THR A 80 25.54 -19.71 -14.34
CA THR A 80 26.77 -19.33 -13.57
C THR A 80 26.37 -18.78 -12.22
N VAL A 81 26.93 -19.31 -11.16
CA VAL A 81 26.79 -18.77 -9.79
C VAL A 81 27.97 -17.84 -9.50
N VAL A 82 27.71 -16.66 -8.99
CA VAL A 82 28.70 -15.71 -8.52
C VAL A 82 28.46 -15.48 -7.02
N VAL A 83 29.38 -15.98 -6.19
CA VAL A 83 29.33 -15.77 -4.74
C VAL A 83 30.11 -14.52 -4.39
N VAL A 84 29.45 -13.50 -3.84
CA VAL A 84 30.09 -12.25 -3.41
C VAL A 84 30.42 -12.33 -1.92
N ILE A 85 31.74 -12.19 -1.62
CA ILE A 85 32.26 -12.31 -0.25
C ILE A 85 32.92 -10.97 0.13
N ASP A 86 32.16 -10.16 0.86
CA ASP A 86 32.63 -8.85 1.34
C ASP A 86 32.87 -8.93 2.86
N GLY A 87 34.13 -8.97 3.24
CA GLY A 87 34.58 -9.15 4.62
C GLY A 87 34.75 -10.61 5.04
N GLU A 88 34.22 -10.97 6.22
CA GLU A 88 34.41 -12.34 6.76
C GLU A 88 33.55 -13.38 6.02
N ARG A 89 34.14 -14.54 5.71
CA ARG A 89 33.44 -15.69 5.12
C ARG A 89 32.53 -16.38 6.14
N ARG A 90 31.35 -15.81 6.41
CA ARG A 90 30.33 -16.41 7.28
C ARG A 90 29.12 -16.80 6.46
N PHE A 91 29.05 -18.06 6.09
CA PHE A 91 27.91 -18.64 5.39
C PHE A 91 26.88 -19.17 6.38
N SER A 92 25.59 -19.01 6.05
CA SER A 92 24.55 -19.70 6.80
C SER A 92 24.66 -21.22 6.63
N THR A 93 24.06 -21.98 7.54
CA THR A 93 24.10 -23.46 7.51
C THR A 93 23.48 -23.98 6.21
N ASP A 94 22.32 -23.45 5.84
CA ASP A 94 21.60 -23.89 4.64
C ASP A 94 22.31 -23.47 3.35
N HIS A 95 22.93 -22.27 3.33
CA HIS A 95 23.81 -21.86 2.24
C HIS A 95 24.96 -22.85 2.08
N THR A 96 25.65 -23.22 3.17
CA THR A 96 26.76 -24.16 3.14
C THR A 96 26.37 -25.52 2.59
N SER A 97 25.19 -26.03 3.02
CA SER A 97 24.65 -27.30 2.55
C SER A 97 24.39 -27.28 1.03
N ASN A 98 23.73 -26.23 0.55
CA ASN A 98 23.42 -26.06 -0.87
C ASN A 98 24.68 -25.81 -1.71
N ARG A 99 25.68 -25.14 -1.13
CA ARG A 99 26.97 -24.93 -1.80
C ARG A 99 27.70 -26.26 -2.08
N ILE A 100 27.72 -27.19 -1.11
CA ILE A 100 28.28 -28.53 -1.30
C ILE A 100 27.61 -29.26 -2.47
N ILE A 101 26.27 -29.11 -2.61
CA ILE A 101 25.53 -29.73 -3.73
C ILE A 101 25.98 -29.11 -5.07
N ILE A 102 26.09 -27.77 -5.15
CA ILE A 102 26.52 -27.08 -6.37
C ILE A 102 27.95 -27.49 -6.78
N ASP A 103 28.85 -27.66 -5.82
CA ASP A 103 30.24 -28.07 -6.08
C ASP A 103 30.34 -29.47 -6.74
N HIS A 104 29.29 -30.32 -6.64
CA HIS A 104 29.18 -31.62 -7.32
C HIS A 104 28.51 -31.57 -8.68
N LEU A 105 28.02 -30.40 -9.11
CA LEU A 105 27.29 -30.22 -10.38
C LEU A 105 28.19 -29.48 -11.38
N PRO A 106 28.01 -29.68 -12.69
CA PRO A 106 28.77 -28.97 -13.73
C PRO A 106 28.20 -27.52 -13.90
N VAL A 107 27.97 -26.84 -12.79
CA VAL A 107 27.56 -25.44 -12.75
C VAL A 107 28.82 -24.58 -12.51
N LYS A 108 29.02 -23.60 -13.36
CA LYS A 108 30.14 -22.68 -13.21
C LYS A 108 29.98 -21.85 -11.95
N LEU A 109 31.02 -21.82 -11.10
CA LEU A 109 31.02 -21.03 -9.88
C LEU A 109 32.21 -20.07 -9.87
N ILE A 110 31.93 -18.80 -9.56
CA ILE A 110 32.93 -17.73 -9.45
C ILE A 110 32.78 -17.11 -8.04
N GLU A 111 33.89 -17.03 -7.32
CA GLU A 111 33.94 -16.26 -6.08
C GLU A 111 34.53 -14.88 -6.36
N VAL A 112 33.82 -13.84 -5.88
CA VAL A 112 34.26 -12.44 -5.93
C VAL A 112 34.50 -12.00 -4.48
N ASP A 113 35.77 -12.07 -4.08
CA ASP A 113 36.27 -11.83 -2.72
C ASP A 113 37.20 -10.61 -2.62
N GLY A 114 37.29 -9.82 -3.68
CA GLY A 114 38.09 -8.62 -3.75
C GLY A 114 38.05 -7.94 -5.13
N GLU A 115 38.56 -6.72 -5.21
CA GLU A 115 38.51 -5.90 -6.42
C GLU A 115 39.19 -6.55 -7.64
N ALA A 116 40.25 -7.35 -7.44
CA ALA A 116 40.91 -8.06 -8.51
C ALA A 116 39.97 -9.03 -9.27
N LYS A 117 38.94 -9.55 -8.60
CA LYS A 117 37.94 -10.45 -9.18
C LYS A 117 36.79 -9.73 -9.88
N LEU A 118 36.63 -8.42 -9.69
CA LEU A 118 35.57 -7.62 -10.38
C LEU A 118 35.73 -7.67 -11.91
N ASN A 119 36.97 -7.74 -12.43
CA ASN A 119 37.18 -7.87 -13.88
C ASN A 119 36.65 -9.21 -14.42
N VAL A 120 36.83 -10.30 -13.65
CA VAL A 120 36.25 -11.62 -14.00
C VAL A 120 34.75 -11.57 -14.01
N PHE A 121 34.15 -10.92 -13.00
CA PHE A 121 32.71 -10.70 -12.91
C PHE A 121 32.17 -9.84 -14.08
N LYS A 122 32.85 -8.72 -14.40
CA LYS A 122 32.49 -7.88 -15.57
C LYS A 122 32.54 -8.66 -16.88
N ALA A 123 33.55 -9.51 -17.05
CA ALA A 123 33.65 -10.37 -18.22
C ALA A 123 32.52 -11.40 -18.27
N GLN A 124 32.16 -12.02 -17.13
CA GLN A 124 30.99 -12.93 -17.05
C GLN A 124 29.70 -12.26 -17.46
N LEU A 125 29.45 -11.04 -16.95
CA LEU A 125 28.23 -10.29 -17.29
C LEU A 125 28.11 -9.93 -18.79
N SER A 126 29.20 -9.84 -19.50
CA SER A 126 29.19 -9.59 -20.96
C SER A 126 28.61 -10.75 -21.76
N PHE A 127 28.42 -11.92 -21.13
CA PHE A 127 27.83 -13.11 -21.72
C PHE A 127 26.51 -13.51 -21.00
N THR A 128 25.91 -12.60 -20.26
CA THR A 128 24.73 -12.86 -19.43
C THR A 128 23.52 -12.22 -20.06
N ASP A 129 22.42 -12.95 -20.14
CA ASP A 129 21.11 -12.45 -20.58
C ASP A 129 20.24 -12.05 -19.38
N VAL A 130 20.36 -12.80 -18.26
CA VAL A 130 19.57 -12.60 -17.05
C VAL A 130 20.48 -12.62 -15.83
N VAL A 131 20.36 -11.59 -15.00
CA VAL A 131 20.98 -11.55 -13.67
C VAL A 131 19.91 -11.80 -12.62
N VAL A 132 20.16 -12.75 -11.73
CA VAL A 132 19.31 -12.97 -10.55
C VAL A 132 20.08 -12.53 -9.31
N ASP A 133 19.54 -11.50 -8.65
CA ASP A 133 20.09 -10.92 -7.44
C ASP A 133 19.57 -11.67 -6.20
N CYS A 134 20.43 -12.43 -5.59
CA CYS A 134 20.26 -13.11 -4.31
C CYS A 134 21.34 -12.68 -3.30
N LEU A 135 21.80 -11.42 -3.35
CA LEU A 135 22.84 -10.95 -2.43
C LEU A 135 22.29 -10.73 -1.02
N PHE A 136 21.22 -9.93 -0.89
CA PHE A 136 20.58 -9.62 0.40
C PHE A 136 19.05 -9.67 0.29
N GLY A 137 18.38 -10.15 1.34
CA GLY A 137 16.95 -10.04 1.57
C GLY A 137 16.68 -9.22 2.84
N THR A 138 15.79 -9.68 3.73
CA THR A 138 15.43 -9.02 4.99
C THR A 138 16.58 -8.79 5.97
N GLY A 139 17.77 -9.36 5.73
CA GLY A 139 18.93 -9.26 6.61
C GLY A 139 19.77 -7.99 6.45
N LEU A 140 19.50 -7.15 5.46
CA LEU A 140 20.28 -5.93 5.24
C LEU A 140 19.95 -4.87 6.31
N SER A 141 21.00 -4.44 7.04
CA SER A 141 20.85 -3.48 8.15
C SER A 141 21.79 -2.28 8.08
N ARG A 142 22.60 -2.19 7.04
CA ARG A 142 23.60 -1.13 6.84
C ARG A 142 23.70 -0.77 5.37
N ASP A 143 24.23 0.41 5.08
CA ASP A 143 24.47 0.85 3.72
C ASP A 143 25.47 -0.08 3.02
N LEU A 144 25.17 -0.42 1.77
CA LEU A 144 26.10 -1.15 0.90
C LEU A 144 27.28 -0.24 0.58
N SER A 145 28.47 -0.80 0.71
CA SER A 145 29.75 -0.13 0.44
C SER A 145 30.77 -1.13 -0.08
N GLY A 146 31.91 -0.65 -0.52
CA GLY A 146 33.04 -1.51 -0.93
C GLY A 146 32.70 -2.45 -2.08
N LEU A 147 33.08 -3.70 -1.92
CA LEU A 147 32.99 -4.72 -2.99
C LEU A 147 31.53 -4.95 -3.42
N THR A 148 30.64 -5.06 -2.48
CA THR A 148 29.22 -5.34 -2.78
C THR A 148 28.57 -4.17 -3.53
N ALA A 149 28.83 -2.93 -3.12
CA ALA A 149 28.34 -1.76 -3.84
C ALA A 149 28.86 -1.74 -5.30
N ASN A 150 30.16 -2.00 -5.49
CA ASN A 150 30.73 -2.09 -6.83
C ASN A 150 30.06 -3.19 -7.70
N VAL A 151 29.70 -4.33 -7.11
CA VAL A 151 29.00 -5.41 -7.82
C VAL A 151 27.62 -4.94 -8.25
N VAL A 152 26.85 -4.27 -7.38
CA VAL A 152 25.53 -3.73 -7.67
C VAL A 152 25.59 -2.68 -8.77
N ASP A 153 26.53 -1.73 -8.68
CA ASP A 153 26.70 -0.67 -9.68
C ASP A 153 27.05 -1.26 -11.06
N ILE A 154 27.94 -2.27 -11.11
CA ILE A 154 28.27 -2.98 -12.34
C ILE A 154 27.07 -3.67 -12.96
N VAL A 155 26.17 -4.26 -12.14
CA VAL A 155 24.92 -4.89 -12.61
C VAL A 155 23.99 -3.84 -13.19
N ASN A 156 23.83 -2.71 -12.49
CA ASN A 156 22.93 -1.62 -12.95
C ASN A 156 23.41 -0.98 -14.26
N GLU A 157 24.71 -0.94 -14.52
CA GLU A 157 25.28 -0.44 -15.78
C GLU A 157 25.02 -1.36 -17.00
N LYS A 158 24.59 -2.61 -16.79
CA LYS A 158 24.41 -3.59 -17.87
C LYS A 158 22.99 -3.59 -18.41
N HIS A 159 22.87 -3.76 -19.73
CA HIS A 159 21.60 -3.99 -20.40
C HIS A 159 21.26 -5.49 -20.39
N VAL A 160 20.79 -5.96 -19.24
CA VAL A 160 20.38 -7.35 -18.99
C VAL A 160 19.08 -7.34 -18.22
N THR A 161 18.27 -8.40 -18.29
CA THR A 161 17.12 -8.55 -17.40
C THR A 161 17.59 -8.83 -15.99
N ARG A 162 17.13 -8.04 -15.03
CA ARG A 162 17.48 -8.12 -13.60
C ARG A 162 16.30 -8.58 -12.78
N VAL A 163 16.49 -9.65 -12.06
CA VAL A 163 15.46 -10.22 -11.17
C VAL A 163 16.02 -10.23 -9.76
N SER A 164 15.38 -9.51 -8.84
CA SER A 164 15.77 -9.53 -7.43
C SER A 164 14.91 -10.52 -6.65
N VAL A 165 15.56 -11.32 -5.82
CA VAL A 165 14.90 -12.28 -4.93
C VAL A 165 14.71 -11.66 -3.57
N ASP A 166 13.52 -11.76 -3.05
CA ASP A 166 13.00 -11.25 -1.79
C ASP A 166 12.88 -9.72 -1.74
N ILE A 167 13.99 -9.00 -1.81
CA ILE A 167 14.08 -7.54 -1.83
C ILE A 167 15.26 -7.17 -2.75
N PRO A 168 15.15 -6.17 -3.62
CA PRO A 168 16.31 -5.67 -4.35
C PRO A 168 17.46 -5.35 -3.41
N SER A 169 18.63 -5.98 -3.64
CA SER A 169 19.77 -5.81 -2.74
C SER A 169 20.19 -4.34 -2.66
N GLY A 170 20.23 -3.80 -1.45
CA GLY A 170 20.46 -2.39 -1.20
C GLY A 170 19.19 -1.59 -0.86
N LEU A 171 18.00 -2.16 -1.02
CA LEU A 171 16.73 -1.54 -0.59
C LEU A 171 16.39 -2.01 0.83
N ASN A 172 15.93 -1.09 1.68
CA ASN A 172 15.49 -1.42 3.04
C ASN A 172 14.05 -1.95 3.03
N GLY A 173 13.84 -3.19 3.49
CA GLY A 173 12.55 -3.86 3.48
C GLY A 173 11.49 -3.27 4.43
N ASP A 174 11.86 -2.34 5.33
CA ASP A 174 10.91 -1.67 6.22
C ASP A 174 10.56 -0.25 5.75
N THR A 175 11.55 0.48 5.22
CA THR A 175 11.39 1.90 4.88
C THR A 175 11.37 2.18 3.39
N GLY A 176 11.74 1.20 2.56
CA GLY A 176 11.88 1.37 1.11
C GLY A 176 13.00 2.31 0.68
N LYS A 177 13.87 2.72 1.60
CA LYS A 177 14.99 3.62 1.30
C LYS A 177 16.18 2.87 0.78
N VAL A 178 16.88 3.49 -0.15
CA VAL A 178 18.16 2.98 -0.65
C VAL A 178 19.24 3.10 0.42
N GLN A 179 19.93 2.01 0.69
CA GLN A 179 21.06 1.91 1.61
C GLN A 179 22.39 1.90 0.83
N GLY A 180 22.91 3.06 0.51
CA GLY A 180 24.09 3.29 -0.31
C GLY A 180 23.79 3.20 -1.80
N THR A 181 23.69 1.99 -2.34
CA THR A 181 23.24 1.68 -3.70
C THR A 181 22.27 0.52 -3.68
N ALA A 182 21.42 0.36 -4.69
CA ALA A 182 20.50 -0.76 -4.79
C ALA A 182 20.38 -1.29 -6.23
N VAL A 183 20.05 -2.56 -6.37
CA VAL A 183 19.78 -3.18 -7.68
C VAL A 183 18.47 -2.59 -8.24
N CYS A 184 18.54 -2.04 -9.46
CA CYS A 184 17.36 -1.62 -10.22
C CYS A 184 16.79 -2.84 -10.95
N ALA A 185 15.88 -3.56 -10.33
CA ALA A 185 15.29 -4.78 -10.86
C ALA A 185 14.24 -4.50 -11.94
N ASP A 186 14.11 -5.40 -12.91
CA ASP A 186 12.98 -5.44 -13.84
C ASP A 186 11.82 -6.26 -13.22
N TYR A 187 12.18 -7.22 -12.35
CA TYR A 187 11.25 -8.04 -11.55
C TYR A 187 11.77 -8.20 -10.14
N THR A 188 10.86 -8.17 -9.17
CA THR A 188 11.17 -8.53 -7.77
C THR A 188 10.27 -9.67 -7.33
N TYR A 189 10.88 -10.78 -6.90
CA TYR A 189 10.19 -11.97 -6.41
C TYR A 189 10.31 -12.05 -4.89
N THR A 190 9.36 -11.42 -4.18
CA THR A 190 9.36 -11.45 -2.72
C THR A 190 8.81 -12.76 -2.19
N LEU A 191 9.42 -13.28 -1.13
CA LEU A 191 9.16 -14.61 -0.60
C LEU A 191 8.17 -14.57 0.57
N ALA A 192 7.25 -15.53 0.62
CA ALA A 192 6.18 -15.70 1.60
C ALA A 192 5.19 -14.53 1.63
N TRP A 193 5.53 -13.43 2.31
CA TRP A 193 4.74 -12.20 2.38
C TRP A 193 5.53 -10.98 1.93
N PRO A 194 4.86 -10.00 1.32
CA PRO A 194 5.50 -8.76 0.90
C PRO A 194 5.95 -7.95 2.12
N LYS A 195 7.12 -7.32 2.00
CA LYS A 195 7.65 -6.44 3.04
C LYS A 195 7.10 -5.03 2.84
N GLN A 196 6.78 -4.35 3.93
CA GLN A 196 6.16 -3.01 3.87
C GLN A 196 7.01 -1.99 3.09
N GLY A 197 8.33 -2.10 3.16
CA GLY A 197 9.26 -1.24 2.44
C GLY A 197 9.18 -1.36 0.91
N LEU A 198 8.59 -2.42 0.37
CA LEU A 198 8.36 -2.56 -1.07
C LEU A 198 7.25 -1.63 -1.61
N PHE A 199 6.54 -0.91 -0.74
CA PHE A 199 5.43 -0.03 -1.10
C PHE A 199 5.61 1.41 -0.63
N VAL A 200 6.76 1.76 -0.08
CA VAL A 200 7.05 3.09 0.45
C VAL A 200 8.48 3.52 0.08
N GLY A 201 8.81 4.78 0.36
CA GLY A 201 10.15 5.30 0.10
C GLY A 201 10.48 5.40 -1.39
N ASP A 202 11.65 4.91 -1.76
CA ASP A 202 12.19 4.94 -3.12
C ASP A 202 11.89 3.63 -3.90
N ALA A 203 11.13 2.71 -3.30
CA ALA A 203 10.98 1.32 -3.77
C ALA A 203 10.52 1.22 -5.23
N ASP A 204 9.59 2.06 -5.67
CA ASP A 204 9.04 2.01 -7.03
C ASP A 204 10.09 2.14 -8.14
N GLU A 205 11.21 2.84 -7.86
CA GLU A 205 12.30 3.03 -8.82
C GLU A 205 13.18 1.78 -8.96
N TYR A 206 13.06 0.82 -8.01
CA TYR A 206 13.97 -0.33 -7.90
C TYR A 206 13.30 -1.69 -8.06
N LEU A 207 11.96 -1.77 -7.91
CA LEU A 207 11.25 -3.07 -7.85
C LEU A 207 10.99 -3.71 -9.20
N GLY A 208 10.72 -2.91 -10.24
CA GLY A 208 10.09 -3.42 -11.44
C GLY A 208 8.74 -4.09 -11.13
N GLU A 209 8.43 -5.19 -11.79
CA GLU A 209 7.21 -5.95 -11.53
C GLU A 209 7.34 -6.82 -10.28
N LEU A 210 6.51 -6.56 -9.28
CA LEU A 210 6.50 -7.32 -8.01
C LEU A 210 5.67 -8.61 -8.12
N ARG A 211 6.25 -9.73 -7.67
CA ARG A 211 5.58 -11.03 -7.52
C ARG A 211 5.75 -11.53 -6.10
N VAL A 212 4.68 -12.01 -5.48
CA VAL A 212 4.72 -12.66 -4.15
C VAL A 212 4.71 -14.17 -4.35
N LEU A 213 5.77 -14.84 -3.91
CA LEU A 213 5.95 -16.27 -4.09
C LEU A 213 5.73 -17.03 -2.78
N PRO A 214 4.77 -17.98 -2.73
CA PRO A 214 4.60 -18.83 -1.57
C PRO A 214 5.78 -19.80 -1.43
N ILE A 215 6.27 -19.98 -0.20
CA ILE A 215 7.38 -20.90 0.12
C ILE A 215 6.98 -22.02 1.07
N GLY A 216 5.68 -22.15 1.37
CA GLY A 216 5.15 -23.23 2.20
C GLY A 216 5.05 -22.88 3.69
N ILE A 217 5.05 -21.62 4.06
CA ILE A 217 4.70 -21.17 5.41
C ILE A 217 3.16 -21.07 5.50
N PRO A 218 2.50 -21.74 6.46
CA PRO A 218 1.06 -21.65 6.65
C PRO A 218 0.59 -20.23 7.02
N GLU A 219 -0.58 -19.83 6.51
CA GLU A 219 -1.15 -18.50 6.81
C GLU A 219 -1.48 -18.34 8.29
N GLU A 220 -1.81 -19.43 8.97
CA GLU A 220 -2.07 -19.49 10.41
C GLU A 220 -0.89 -18.97 11.23
N THR A 221 0.33 -19.11 10.72
CA THR A 221 1.54 -18.56 11.36
C THR A 221 1.46 -17.04 11.53
N ALA A 222 0.93 -16.33 10.52
CA ALA A 222 0.75 -14.89 10.59
C ALA A 222 -0.36 -14.48 11.57
N VAL A 223 -1.43 -15.28 11.67
CA VAL A 223 -2.51 -15.09 12.65
C VAL A 223 -1.97 -15.27 14.08
N GLU A 224 -1.23 -16.37 14.34
CA GLU A 224 -0.63 -16.67 15.64
C GLU A 224 0.40 -15.63 16.06
N ALA A 225 1.17 -15.11 15.12
CA ALA A 225 2.14 -14.03 15.35
C ALA A 225 1.50 -12.66 15.56
N GLY A 226 0.19 -12.52 15.33
CA GLY A 226 -0.55 -11.27 15.50
C GLY A 226 -0.14 -10.17 14.51
N ILE A 227 0.16 -10.55 13.25
CA ILE A 227 0.55 -9.60 12.21
C ILE A 227 -0.59 -8.61 11.94
N GLN A 228 -0.30 -7.32 12.02
CA GLN A 228 -1.28 -6.23 11.92
C GLN A 228 -1.33 -5.57 10.54
N GLY A 229 -0.32 -5.78 9.72
CA GLY A 229 -0.20 -5.19 8.40
C GLY A 229 -1.01 -5.94 7.35
N LEU A 230 -1.66 -5.20 6.44
CA LEU A 230 -2.41 -5.72 5.31
C LEU A 230 -2.01 -5.03 4.01
N LEU A 231 -1.80 -5.80 2.96
CA LEU A 231 -1.81 -5.34 1.59
C LEU A 231 -3.23 -5.53 1.04
N LEU A 232 -3.87 -4.46 0.58
CA LEU A 232 -5.25 -4.53 0.08
C LEU A 232 -5.30 -5.26 -1.26
N GLU A 233 -6.30 -6.10 -1.44
CA GLU A 233 -6.50 -6.91 -2.64
C GLU A 233 -7.95 -6.81 -3.12
N LYS A 234 -8.16 -6.80 -4.44
CA LYS A 234 -9.49 -6.69 -5.06
C LYS A 234 -10.54 -7.65 -4.48
N LYS A 235 -10.15 -8.88 -4.12
CA LYS A 235 -11.05 -9.89 -3.54
C LYS A 235 -11.69 -9.44 -2.22
N MET A 236 -11.01 -8.57 -1.45
CA MET A 236 -11.50 -8.08 -0.16
C MET A 236 -12.79 -7.26 -0.30
N LEU A 237 -13.01 -6.60 -1.45
CA LEU A 237 -14.28 -5.90 -1.70
C LEU A 237 -15.47 -6.86 -1.67
N ALA A 238 -15.35 -8.01 -2.36
CA ALA A 238 -16.42 -9.00 -2.39
C ALA A 238 -16.70 -9.62 -1.01
N GLU A 239 -15.68 -9.74 -0.17
CA GLU A 239 -15.75 -10.32 1.17
C GLU A 239 -16.35 -9.34 2.20
N LYS A 240 -16.04 -8.05 2.07
CA LYS A 240 -16.36 -7.03 3.08
C LYS A 240 -17.59 -6.19 2.73
N LEU A 241 -17.95 -6.06 1.46
CA LEU A 241 -19.10 -5.24 1.07
C LEU A 241 -20.41 -5.83 1.60
N PRO A 242 -21.29 -4.99 2.19
CA PRO A 242 -22.56 -5.45 2.72
C PRO A 242 -23.49 -5.91 1.58
N ALA A 243 -24.00 -7.13 1.69
CA ALA A 243 -24.97 -7.67 0.73
C ALA A 243 -26.30 -6.94 0.81
N ARG A 244 -26.85 -6.48 -0.32
CA ARG A 244 -28.16 -5.88 -0.39
C ARG A 244 -29.26 -6.94 -0.37
N LYS A 245 -30.16 -6.86 0.63
CA LYS A 245 -31.30 -7.78 0.77
C LYS A 245 -32.47 -7.33 -0.10
N ARG A 246 -33.22 -8.29 -0.69
CA ARG A 246 -34.41 -7.96 -1.49
C ARG A 246 -35.49 -7.21 -0.69
N ASN A 247 -35.65 -7.57 0.59
CA ASN A 247 -36.57 -6.89 1.50
C ASN A 247 -35.79 -5.83 2.31
N SER A 248 -35.42 -4.73 1.67
CA SER A 248 -34.72 -3.60 2.30
C SER A 248 -35.26 -2.28 1.76
N HIS A 249 -35.01 -1.20 2.47
CA HIS A 249 -35.42 0.17 2.11
C HIS A 249 -34.23 1.12 2.31
N LYS A 250 -34.37 2.37 1.87
CA LYS A 250 -33.27 3.37 1.91
C LYS A 250 -32.63 3.50 3.30
N ASN A 251 -33.39 3.46 4.39
CA ASN A 251 -32.82 3.57 5.74
C ASN A 251 -32.01 2.34 6.17
N SER A 252 -32.13 1.19 5.46
CA SER A 252 -31.32 -0.01 5.74
C SER A 252 -29.86 0.15 5.36
N TYR A 253 -29.52 1.18 4.60
CA TYR A 253 -28.16 1.42 4.07
C TYR A 253 -27.58 2.73 4.58
N GLY A 254 -28.08 3.20 5.72
CA GLY A 254 -27.57 4.35 6.45
C GLY A 254 -27.87 5.71 5.81
N HIS A 255 -27.50 6.73 6.52
CA HIS A 255 -27.69 8.12 6.15
C HIS A 255 -26.40 8.92 6.36
N VAL A 256 -25.82 9.40 5.28
CA VAL A 256 -24.66 10.30 5.33
C VAL A 256 -25.13 11.72 5.47
N GLY A 257 -24.77 12.39 6.57
CA GLY A 257 -24.94 13.82 6.75
C GLY A 257 -23.63 14.55 6.49
N MET A 258 -23.65 15.63 5.72
CA MET A 258 -22.41 16.32 5.42
C MET A 258 -22.50 17.83 5.61
N ILE A 259 -21.38 18.43 6.01
CA ILE A 259 -21.14 19.88 5.94
C ILE A 259 -20.05 20.10 4.88
N ALA A 260 -20.47 20.62 3.73
CA ALA A 260 -19.61 20.73 2.56
C ALA A 260 -20.05 21.88 1.66
N GLY A 261 -19.19 22.30 0.77
CA GLY A 261 -19.48 23.31 -0.24
C GLY A 261 -19.60 24.73 0.30
N SER A 262 -18.93 25.66 -0.37
CA SER A 262 -19.00 27.10 -0.14
C SER A 262 -18.91 27.83 -1.47
N VAL A 263 -19.01 29.16 -1.44
CA VAL A 263 -18.84 30.00 -2.62
C VAL A 263 -17.50 29.72 -3.30
N GLY A 264 -17.54 29.36 -4.58
CA GLY A 264 -16.38 28.97 -5.36
C GLY A 264 -15.96 27.49 -5.22
N MET A 265 -16.50 26.74 -4.25
CA MET A 265 -16.15 25.33 -3.99
C MET A 265 -17.38 24.41 -3.84
N SER A 266 -18.51 24.76 -4.42
CA SER A 266 -19.74 23.96 -4.38
C SER A 266 -19.58 22.59 -5.08
N GLY A 267 -18.67 22.50 -6.07
CA GLY A 267 -18.35 21.27 -6.79
C GLY A 267 -17.82 20.15 -5.89
N ALA A 268 -17.06 20.45 -4.84
CA ALA A 268 -16.57 19.47 -3.88
C ALA A 268 -17.74 18.76 -3.14
N CYS A 269 -18.76 19.54 -2.73
CA CYS A 269 -19.99 18.98 -2.16
C CYS A 269 -20.71 18.06 -3.16
N VAL A 270 -20.80 18.46 -4.43
CA VAL A 270 -21.42 17.65 -5.50
C VAL A 270 -20.69 16.32 -5.66
N LEU A 271 -19.36 16.34 -5.75
CA LEU A 271 -18.56 15.15 -5.91
C LEU A 271 -18.68 14.18 -4.72
N ALA A 272 -18.51 14.68 -3.50
CA ALA A 272 -18.61 13.86 -2.29
C ALA A 272 -20.01 13.26 -2.10
N ALA A 273 -21.06 14.05 -2.29
CA ALA A 273 -22.45 13.59 -2.13
C ALA A 273 -22.82 12.56 -3.21
N LYS A 274 -22.44 12.80 -4.47
CA LYS A 274 -22.69 11.86 -5.57
C LYS A 274 -21.90 10.57 -5.40
N ALA A 275 -20.65 10.65 -4.95
CA ALA A 275 -19.85 9.49 -4.62
C ALA A 275 -20.47 8.66 -3.49
N ALA A 276 -20.98 9.30 -2.43
CA ALA A 276 -21.67 8.61 -1.36
C ALA A 276 -22.93 7.87 -1.85
N MET A 277 -23.76 8.52 -2.69
CA MET A 277 -24.93 7.86 -3.30
C MET A 277 -24.53 6.70 -4.20
N ARG A 278 -23.51 6.87 -5.06
CA ARG A 278 -23.03 5.85 -5.99
C ARG A 278 -22.44 4.64 -5.26
N SER A 279 -21.83 4.88 -4.09
CA SER A 279 -21.25 3.83 -3.23
C SER A 279 -22.27 3.14 -2.33
N GLY A 280 -23.55 3.47 -2.47
CA GLY A 280 -24.63 2.71 -1.88
C GLY A 280 -25.21 3.26 -0.59
N ALA A 281 -24.85 4.47 -0.15
CA ALA A 281 -25.57 5.13 0.95
C ALA A 281 -27.07 5.21 0.64
N GLY A 282 -27.90 4.90 1.63
CA GLY A 282 -29.36 4.91 1.46
C GLY A 282 -29.94 6.32 1.37
N LEU A 283 -29.33 7.26 2.09
CA LEU A 283 -29.69 8.67 2.14
C LEU A 283 -28.43 9.53 2.25
N VAL A 284 -28.47 10.70 1.61
CA VAL A 284 -27.46 11.75 1.80
C VAL A 284 -28.16 13.08 2.05
N THR A 285 -27.74 13.81 3.10
CA THR A 285 -28.17 15.19 3.36
C THR A 285 -26.95 16.10 3.46
N ALA A 286 -26.92 17.15 2.67
CA ALA A 286 -25.83 18.13 2.68
C ALA A 286 -26.29 19.47 3.26
N PHE A 287 -25.60 19.96 4.28
CA PHE A 287 -25.69 21.33 4.79
C PHE A 287 -24.67 22.19 4.06
N ILE A 288 -25.15 23.19 3.35
CA ILE A 288 -24.36 24.02 2.45
C ILE A 288 -24.58 25.49 2.71
N ASP A 289 -23.65 26.34 2.33
CA ASP A 289 -23.83 27.78 2.38
C ASP A 289 -25.07 28.19 1.57
N LYS A 290 -25.93 29.02 2.17
CA LYS A 290 -27.20 29.42 1.56
C LYS A 290 -27.05 29.98 0.14
N SER A 291 -25.96 30.68 -0.14
CA SER A 291 -25.67 31.26 -1.45
C SER A 291 -25.35 30.23 -2.55
N THR A 292 -24.95 29.00 -2.17
CA THR A 292 -24.63 27.93 -3.10
C THR A 292 -25.78 26.93 -3.32
N TYR A 293 -26.92 27.16 -2.68
CA TYR A 293 -28.06 26.21 -2.72
C TYR A 293 -28.52 25.87 -4.13
N THR A 294 -28.88 26.88 -4.91
CA THR A 294 -29.47 26.65 -6.24
C THR A 294 -28.55 25.85 -7.17
N PRO A 295 -27.27 26.23 -7.38
CA PRO A 295 -26.41 25.46 -8.26
C PRO A 295 -26.15 24.05 -7.76
N THR A 296 -25.99 23.86 -6.43
CA THR A 296 -25.72 22.54 -5.87
C THR A 296 -26.94 21.63 -5.95
N ALA A 297 -28.12 22.13 -5.60
CA ALA A 297 -29.37 21.36 -5.65
C ALA A 297 -29.76 20.97 -7.10
N THR A 298 -29.44 21.83 -8.07
CA THR A 298 -29.66 21.51 -9.49
C THR A 298 -28.76 20.37 -9.96
N ALA A 299 -27.52 20.29 -9.45
CA ALA A 299 -26.57 19.24 -9.83
C ALA A 299 -26.83 17.90 -9.14
N LEU A 300 -27.60 17.87 -8.04
CA LEU A 300 -27.80 16.70 -7.18
C LEU A 300 -29.28 16.51 -6.79
N PRO A 301 -30.16 16.12 -7.71
CA PRO A 301 -31.58 15.96 -7.42
C PRO A 301 -31.89 14.83 -6.43
N GLU A 302 -31.00 13.85 -6.25
CA GLU A 302 -31.18 12.72 -5.33
C GLU A 302 -30.75 13.04 -3.89
N VAL A 303 -30.07 14.17 -3.64
CA VAL A 303 -29.51 14.54 -2.34
C VAL A 303 -30.37 15.59 -1.67
N MET A 304 -30.67 15.39 -0.40
CA MET A 304 -31.38 16.39 0.40
C MET A 304 -30.45 17.57 0.74
N MET A 305 -30.81 18.78 0.27
CA MET A 305 -30.02 19.97 0.50
C MET A 305 -30.63 20.86 1.57
N LYS A 306 -29.82 21.25 2.55
CA LYS A 306 -30.22 22.18 3.62
C LYS A 306 -29.37 23.45 3.57
N PRO A 307 -29.86 24.56 3.03
CA PRO A 307 -29.13 25.82 2.99
C PRO A 307 -29.04 26.43 4.38
N VAL A 308 -27.87 26.79 4.82
CA VAL A 308 -27.61 27.38 6.14
C VAL A 308 -26.75 28.66 6.05
N ALA A 309 -26.90 29.50 7.04
CA ALA A 309 -25.97 30.57 7.38
C ALA A 309 -25.17 30.09 8.62
N TRP A 310 -23.88 30.23 8.60
CA TRP A 310 -23.01 29.81 9.71
C TRP A 310 -22.76 30.97 10.70
N PRO A 311 -22.66 30.70 12.04
CA PRO A 311 -22.78 29.39 12.70
C PRO A 311 -24.25 28.94 12.82
N ASN A 312 -24.50 27.60 12.78
CA ASN A 312 -25.84 27.02 12.87
C ASN A 312 -25.84 25.78 13.78
N LEU A 313 -26.09 25.98 15.06
CA LEU A 313 -26.18 24.88 16.05
C LEU A 313 -27.34 23.91 15.79
N PRO A 314 -28.53 24.35 15.42
CA PRO A 314 -29.62 23.42 15.05
C PRO A 314 -29.27 22.50 13.88
N ALA A 315 -28.38 22.91 12.97
CA ALA A 315 -27.89 22.04 11.92
C ALA A 315 -27.02 20.90 12.48
N VAL A 316 -26.18 21.17 13.49
CA VAL A 316 -25.38 20.16 14.19
C VAL A 316 -26.27 19.15 14.91
N GLU A 317 -27.23 19.62 15.68
CA GLU A 317 -28.18 18.78 16.39
C GLU A 317 -28.97 17.88 15.44
N TRP A 318 -29.40 18.43 14.30
CA TRP A 318 -30.10 17.65 13.29
C TRP A 318 -29.17 16.58 12.67
N LEU A 319 -27.95 16.93 12.31
CA LEU A 319 -26.97 15.97 11.78
C LEU A 319 -26.76 14.82 12.75
N LEU A 320 -26.45 15.10 14.00
CA LEU A 320 -26.21 14.09 15.03
C LEU A 320 -27.42 13.20 15.31
N GLY A 321 -28.63 13.79 15.27
CA GLY A 321 -29.87 13.07 15.55
C GLY A 321 -30.49 12.30 14.38
N GLN A 322 -30.12 12.59 13.14
CA GLN A 322 -30.79 12.06 11.94
C GLN A 322 -29.85 11.29 10.99
N THR A 323 -28.53 11.32 11.21
CA THR A 323 -27.57 10.66 10.32
C THR A 323 -26.75 9.63 11.04
N THR A 324 -26.34 8.58 10.33
CA THR A 324 -25.51 7.51 10.88
C THR A 324 -24.02 7.81 10.81
N VAL A 325 -23.62 8.64 9.82
CA VAL A 325 -22.22 9.06 9.60
C VAL A 325 -22.22 10.54 9.21
N GLN A 326 -21.25 11.27 9.72
CA GLN A 326 -21.01 12.65 9.30
C GLN A 326 -19.76 12.74 8.42
N LEU A 327 -19.84 13.56 7.36
CA LEU A 327 -18.72 13.92 6.48
C LEU A 327 -18.52 15.43 6.55
N LEU A 328 -17.32 15.85 6.95
CA LEU A 328 -16.99 17.26 7.16
C LEU A 328 -15.82 17.66 6.28
N GLY A 329 -15.95 18.77 5.56
CA GLY A 329 -14.78 19.42 4.96
C GLY A 329 -14.76 19.63 3.47
N PRO A 330 -15.27 18.75 2.59
CA PRO A 330 -15.17 18.92 1.13
C PRO A 330 -15.67 20.31 0.67
N GLY A 331 -14.73 21.19 0.29
CA GLY A 331 -15.03 22.55 -0.15
C GLY A 331 -15.84 23.38 0.84
N MET A 332 -15.76 23.09 2.13
CA MET A 332 -16.54 23.75 3.18
C MET A 332 -16.20 25.23 3.33
N GLY A 333 -14.97 25.62 2.94
CA GLY A 333 -14.40 26.95 3.20
C GLY A 333 -14.03 27.12 4.68
N LYS A 334 -13.09 28.01 4.95
CA LYS A 334 -12.53 28.23 6.29
C LYS A 334 -13.09 29.50 6.91
N SER A 335 -13.57 29.40 8.14
CA SER A 335 -13.91 30.53 9.00
C SER A 335 -13.94 30.08 10.47
N GLU A 336 -13.87 31.04 11.40
CA GLU A 336 -13.93 30.73 12.84
C GLU A 336 -15.30 30.15 13.23
N GLU A 337 -16.38 30.62 12.61
CA GLU A 337 -17.73 30.09 12.85
C GLU A 337 -17.84 28.62 12.43
N LYS A 338 -17.27 28.24 11.27
CA LYS A 338 -17.26 26.86 10.79
C LYS A 338 -16.37 25.97 11.66
N LYS A 339 -15.23 26.51 12.12
CA LYS A 339 -14.36 25.82 13.08
C LYS A 339 -15.11 25.52 14.38
N GLN A 340 -15.85 26.46 14.94
CA GLN A 340 -16.68 26.25 16.13
C GLN A 340 -17.74 25.15 15.90
N ILE A 341 -18.37 25.12 14.73
CA ILE A 341 -19.34 24.09 14.36
C ILE A 341 -18.69 22.72 14.31
N ILE A 342 -17.50 22.57 13.69
CA ILE A 342 -16.75 21.30 13.67
C ILE A 342 -16.46 20.84 15.11
N TYR A 343 -15.94 21.74 15.95
CA TYR A 343 -15.62 21.41 17.35
C TYR A 343 -16.87 21.03 18.16
N THR A 344 -18.00 21.69 17.91
CA THR A 344 -19.26 21.36 18.58
C THR A 344 -19.77 19.99 18.16
N LEU A 345 -19.71 19.67 16.86
CA LEU A 345 -20.08 18.35 16.33
C LEU A 345 -19.20 17.25 16.91
N LEU A 346 -17.88 17.40 16.87
CA LEU A 346 -16.95 16.40 17.35
C LEU A 346 -17.07 16.10 18.86
N ARG A 347 -17.47 17.07 19.66
CA ARG A 347 -17.74 16.86 21.11
C ARG A 347 -18.98 16.02 21.40
N GLN A 348 -19.88 15.88 20.44
CA GLN A 348 -21.19 15.23 20.63
C GLN A 348 -21.38 14.01 19.72
N ALA A 349 -20.52 13.83 18.73
CA ALA A 349 -20.63 12.72 17.79
C ALA A 349 -20.29 11.37 18.47
N THR A 350 -21.08 10.33 18.16
CA THR A 350 -20.94 8.98 18.72
C THR A 350 -20.78 7.88 17.67
N GLY A 351 -21.08 8.16 16.40
CA GLY A 351 -20.99 7.22 15.30
C GLY A 351 -19.62 7.21 14.62
N ALA A 352 -19.59 7.38 13.31
CA ALA A 352 -18.38 7.60 12.55
C ALA A 352 -18.37 9.01 11.94
N VAL A 353 -17.20 9.68 11.96
CA VAL A 353 -17.03 11.01 11.37
C VAL A 353 -15.85 10.98 10.40
N VAL A 354 -16.12 11.23 9.12
CA VAL A 354 -15.09 11.41 8.10
C VAL A 354 -14.72 12.89 8.03
N ILE A 355 -13.43 13.19 8.16
CA ILE A 355 -12.89 14.55 8.23
C ILE A 355 -11.86 14.72 7.11
N ASP A 356 -12.15 15.63 6.18
CA ASP A 356 -11.31 15.87 5.00
C ASP A 356 -11.06 17.37 4.77
N ALA A 357 -10.13 17.70 3.94
CA ALA A 357 -9.93 19.02 3.32
C ALA A 357 -9.96 20.20 4.32
N ASP A 358 -10.91 21.14 4.14
CA ASP A 358 -10.98 22.36 4.96
C ASP A 358 -11.22 22.08 6.44
N ALA A 359 -11.98 21.01 6.78
CA ALA A 359 -12.18 20.61 8.16
C ALA A 359 -10.88 20.15 8.83
N LEU A 360 -10.08 19.32 8.15
CA LEU A 360 -8.75 18.92 8.61
C LEU A 360 -7.84 20.13 8.77
N SER A 361 -7.88 21.05 7.82
CA SER A 361 -7.06 22.26 7.89
C SER A 361 -7.40 23.13 9.10
N MET A 362 -8.70 23.35 9.39
CA MET A 362 -9.15 24.13 10.54
C MET A 362 -8.82 23.46 11.89
N ILE A 363 -8.83 22.12 11.95
CA ILE A 363 -8.41 21.37 13.13
C ILE A 363 -6.89 21.46 13.29
N GLY A 364 -6.13 21.33 12.19
CA GLY A 364 -4.65 21.40 12.20
C GLY A 364 -4.08 22.77 12.61
N GLU A 365 -4.84 23.84 12.47
CA GLU A 365 -4.52 25.16 13.01
C GLU A 365 -4.64 25.24 14.55
N GLY A 366 -5.18 24.17 15.19
CA GLY A 366 -5.24 23.95 16.62
C GLY A 366 -4.28 22.85 17.08
N ASP A 367 -4.56 22.25 18.24
CA ASP A 367 -3.75 21.17 18.82
C ASP A 367 -4.19 19.74 18.43
N GLY A 368 -5.30 19.61 17.69
CA GLY A 368 -5.88 18.32 17.29
C GLY A 368 -6.48 17.47 18.43
N THR A 369 -6.40 17.93 19.68
CA THR A 369 -6.92 17.17 20.84
C THR A 369 -8.41 16.94 20.77
N ILE A 370 -9.14 17.75 20.02
CA ILE A 370 -10.58 17.57 19.79
C ILE A 370 -10.90 16.21 19.14
N ILE A 371 -10.02 15.72 18.26
CA ILE A 371 -10.19 14.42 17.61
C ILE A 371 -10.02 13.30 18.65
N ARG A 372 -8.97 13.39 19.47
CA ARG A 372 -8.67 12.39 20.52
C ARG A 372 -9.80 12.27 21.54
N ASN A 373 -10.46 13.37 21.83
CA ASN A 373 -11.53 13.44 22.83
C ASN A 373 -12.93 13.18 22.25
N CYS A 374 -13.02 12.89 20.94
CA CYS A 374 -14.25 12.52 20.28
C CYS A 374 -14.62 11.07 20.60
N GLU A 375 -15.88 10.80 20.99
CA GLU A 375 -16.39 9.44 21.21
C GLU A 375 -16.66 8.70 19.89
N ALA A 376 -16.81 9.44 18.79
CA ALA A 376 -16.99 8.86 17.47
C ALA A 376 -15.68 8.28 16.90
N ASN A 377 -15.82 7.29 16.03
CA ASN A 377 -14.71 6.78 15.21
C ASN A 377 -14.34 7.81 14.14
N CYS A 378 -13.35 8.66 14.41
CA CYS A 378 -12.88 9.64 13.46
C CYS A 378 -12.04 8.98 12.35
N ILE A 379 -12.35 9.27 11.09
CA ILE A 379 -11.57 8.86 9.91
C ILE A 379 -11.03 10.14 9.27
N LEU A 380 -9.73 10.32 9.32
CA LEU A 380 -9.05 11.46 8.70
C LEU A 380 -8.53 11.06 7.33
N THR A 381 -8.69 11.90 6.32
CA THR A 381 -8.23 11.64 4.95
C THR A 381 -7.20 12.67 4.46
N PRO A 382 -6.10 12.91 5.20
CA PRO A 382 -5.14 13.93 4.82
C PRO A 382 -4.32 13.54 3.59
N HIS A 383 -4.01 14.51 2.74
CA HIS A 383 -2.84 14.45 1.87
C HIS A 383 -1.59 14.88 2.66
N PRO A 384 -0.33 14.65 2.17
CA PRO A 384 0.87 14.95 2.95
C PRO A 384 0.97 16.39 3.48
N GLY A 385 0.46 17.37 2.73
CA GLY A 385 0.44 18.77 3.19
C GLY A 385 -0.56 19.04 4.32
N GLU A 386 -1.70 18.34 4.37
CA GLU A 386 -2.67 18.40 5.47
C GLU A 386 -2.12 17.69 6.70
N MET A 387 -1.49 16.53 6.52
CA MET A 387 -0.80 15.80 7.57
C MET A 387 0.31 16.64 8.20
N ALA A 388 1.10 17.32 7.39
CA ALA A 388 2.16 18.22 7.85
C ALA A 388 1.62 19.34 8.75
N ARG A 389 0.49 19.95 8.39
CA ARG A 389 -0.17 20.96 9.23
C ARG A 389 -0.65 20.40 10.57
N LEU A 390 -1.22 19.20 10.59
CA LEU A 390 -1.64 18.53 11.83
C LEU A 390 -0.48 18.25 12.78
N LEU A 391 0.73 18.07 12.25
CA LEU A 391 1.92 17.73 13.03
C LEU A 391 2.85 18.91 13.29
N GLY A 392 2.64 20.04 12.64
CA GLY A 392 3.59 21.16 12.66
C GLY A 392 4.89 20.87 11.92
N LEU A 393 4.83 20.06 10.86
CA LEU A 393 5.94 19.62 10.03
C LEU A 393 5.83 20.19 8.61
N THR A 394 6.84 19.93 7.80
CA THR A 394 6.81 20.17 6.35
C THR A 394 6.25 18.95 5.60
N SER A 395 5.71 19.16 4.41
CA SER A 395 5.25 18.07 3.55
C SER A 395 6.38 17.12 3.16
N ALA A 396 7.60 17.62 3.01
CA ALA A 396 8.78 16.82 2.70
C ALA A 396 9.15 15.86 3.85
N GLU A 397 9.07 16.33 5.11
CA GLU A 397 9.30 15.45 6.27
C GLU A 397 8.26 14.33 6.34
N VAL A 398 6.97 14.62 6.09
CA VAL A 398 5.93 13.60 6.04
C VAL A 398 6.17 12.61 4.91
N GLN A 399 6.55 13.07 3.72
CA GLN A 399 6.85 12.21 2.57
C GLN A 399 8.08 11.32 2.82
N ALA A 400 9.05 11.80 3.58
CA ALA A 400 10.25 11.03 3.89
C ALA A 400 9.98 9.76 4.72
N ASP A 401 8.86 9.70 5.46
CA ASP A 401 8.44 8.51 6.21
C ASP A 401 6.92 8.51 6.44
N ARG A 402 6.17 8.25 5.38
CA ARG A 402 4.70 8.27 5.40
C ARG A 402 4.11 7.25 6.38
N MET A 403 4.72 6.07 6.47
CA MET A 403 4.27 5.00 7.37
C MET A 403 4.36 5.44 8.84
N LEU A 404 5.50 5.99 9.23
CA LEU A 404 5.72 6.48 10.59
C LEU A 404 4.68 7.54 10.98
N TYR A 405 4.46 8.53 10.09
CA TYR A 405 3.56 9.65 10.42
C TYR A 405 2.09 9.25 10.38
N ALA A 406 1.67 8.35 9.49
CA ALA A 406 0.32 7.82 9.51
C ALA A 406 0.02 7.10 10.84
N ARG A 407 0.91 6.21 11.29
CA ARG A 407 0.77 5.48 12.56
C ARG A 407 0.83 6.41 13.77
N LYS A 408 1.77 7.36 13.81
CA LYS A 408 1.87 8.36 14.89
C LYS A 408 0.60 9.19 15.06
N VAL A 409 -0.02 9.64 13.96
CA VAL A 409 -1.25 10.42 14.04
C VAL A 409 -2.42 9.56 14.48
N ALA A 410 -2.53 8.33 13.97
CA ALA A 410 -3.56 7.38 14.38
C ALA A 410 -3.52 7.13 15.90
N GLU A 411 -2.36 6.84 16.45
CA GLU A 411 -2.14 6.61 17.89
C GLU A 411 -2.37 7.90 18.71
N ARG A 412 -1.74 9.00 18.29
CA ARG A 412 -1.78 10.28 19.04
C ARG A 412 -3.19 10.80 19.20
N PHE A 413 -3.99 10.75 18.13
CA PHE A 413 -5.34 11.30 18.12
C PHE A 413 -6.44 10.25 18.28
N ASN A 414 -6.09 8.97 18.49
CA ASN A 414 -7.03 7.87 18.61
C ASN A 414 -8.04 7.84 17.46
N CYS A 415 -7.53 7.83 16.22
CA CYS A 415 -8.36 7.92 15.02
C CYS A 415 -7.82 7.03 13.90
N ILE A 416 -8.62 6.82 12.88
CA ILE A 416 -8.20 6.17 11.64
C ILE A 416 -7.63 7.25 10.70
N VAL A 417 -6.49 6.97 10.12
CA VAL A 417 -5.80 7.86 9.18
C VAL A 417 -5.73 7.22 7.81
N VAL A 418 -6.18 7.93 6.80
CA VAL A 418 -5.99 7.60 5.38
C VAL A 418 -5.02 8.63 4.80
N LEU A 419 -3.72 8.34 4.83
CA LEU A 419 -2.70 9.21 4.27
C LEU A 419 -2.62 9.03 2.76
N LYS A 420 -3.27 9.93 2.05
CA LYS A 420 -3.38 9.92 0.57
C LYS A 420 -2.01 10.07 -0.11
N GLY A 421 -1.89 9.46 -1.28
CA GLY A 421 -0.72 9.50 -2.15
C GLY A 421 -0.53 8.15 -2.84
N HIS A 422 0.56 8.02 -3.61
CA HIS A 422 0.96 6.72 -4.18
C HIS A 422 1.07 5.69 -3.06
N ASN A 423 0.49 4.49 -3.27
CA ASN A 423 0.36 3.48 -2.22
C ASN A 423 -0.25 4.08 -0.94
N THR A 424 -1.52 4.52 -1.02
CA THR A 424 -2.22 5.14 0.12
C THR A 424 -2.14 4.25 1.37
N ILE A 425 -1.75 4.87 2.50
CA ILE A 425 -1.57 4.19 3.78
C ILE A 425 -2.77 4.43 4.68
N ILE A 426 -3.34 3.36 5.23
CA ILE A 426 -4.39 3.40 6.22
C ILE A 426 -3.81 2.93 7.56
N ALA A 427 -3.98 3.70 8.62
CA ALA A 427 -3.51 3.34 9.96
C ALA A 427 -4.61 3.51 11.00
N ALA A 428 -4.69 2.60 11.94
CA ALA A 428 -5.63 2.61 13.06
C ALA A 428 -4.90 2.76 14.41
N PRO A 429 -5.59 3.25 15.45
CA PRO A 429 -4.97 3.49 16.75
C PRO A 429 -4.56 2.22 17.51
N ASP A 430 -5.13 1.06 17.15
CA ASP A 430 -4.83 -0.26 17.72
C ASP A 430 -3.60 -0.95 17.11
N GLY A 431 -2.91 -0.27 16.18
CA GLY A 431 -1.71 -0.76 15.52
C GLY A 431 -1.95 -1.40 14.15
N ARG A 432 -3.21 -1.73 13.78
CA ARG A 432 -3.55 -2.19 12.43
C ARG A 432 -3.17 -1.14 11.41
N TYR A 433 -2.64 -1.59 10.29
CA TYR A 433 -2.37 -0.73 9.14
C TYR A 433 -2.58 -1.48 7.83
N ALA A 434 -2.85 -0.74 6.77
CA ALA A 434 -2.96 -1.30 5.43
C ALA A 434 -2.29 -0.39 4.41
N ILE A 435 -1.81 -0.98 3.32
CA ILE A 435 -1.35 -0.26 2.13
C ILE A 435 -2.24 -0.67 0.96
N ASN A 436 -2.65 0.33 0.17
CA ASN A 436 -3.36 0.09 -1.08
C ASN A 436 -2.39 0.17 -2.27
N PRO A 437 -2.01 -0.96 -2.89
CA PRO A 437 -1.17 -0.96 -4.08
C PRO A 437 -1.96 -0.70 -5.37
N CYS A 438 -3.30 -0.66 -5.27
CA CYS A 438 -4.20 -0.40 -6.38
C CYS A 438 -4.42 1.10 -6.53
N ASP A 439 -3.43 1.83 -7.03
CA ASP A 439 -3.56 3.23 -7.39
C ASP A 439 -3.37 3.45 -8.90
N SER A 440 -3.59 4.68 -9.34
CA SER A 440 -3.53 5.04 -10.76
C SER A 440 -3.21 6.52 -10.88
N VAL A 441 -2.41 6.87 -11.86
CA VAL A 441 -2.13 8.28 -12.21
C VAL A 441 -3.39 9.02 -12.68
N ALA A 442 -4.45 8.30 -13.09
CA ALA A 442 -5.76 8.89 -13.41
C ALA A 442 -6.43 9.55 -12.19
N LEU A 443 -6.05 9.16 -10.97
CA LEU A 443 -6.55 9.77 -9.74
C LEU A 443 -5.91 11.12 -9.40
N ALA A 444 -4.86 11.52 -10.10
CA ALA A 444 -4.19 12.81 -9.94
C ALA A 444 -4.99 13.96 -10.58
N THR A 445 -6.29 14.05 -10.25
CA THR A 445 -7.22 15.07 -10.75
C THR A 445 -7.93 15.78 -9.61
N ALA A 446 -8.30 17.06 -9.83
CA ALA A 446 -8.99 17.85 -8.82
C ALA A 446 -10.36 17.22 -8.45
N GLY A 447 -10.65 17.12 -7.15
CA GLY A 447 -11.88 16.53 -6.64
C GLY A 447 -11.84 15.02 -6.41
N SER A 448 -10.76 14.32 -6.77
CA SER A 448 -10.58 12.89 -6.51
C SER A 448 -10.64 12.58 -4.98
N GLY A 449 -10.08 13.46 -4.14
CA GLY A 449 -10.17 13.34 -2.68
C GLY A 449 -11.59 13.48 -2.14
N ASP A 450 -12.39 14.41 -2.71
CA ASP A 450 -13.79 14.59 -2.33
C ASP A 450 -14.61 13.32 -2.65
N VAL A 451 -14.32 12.68 -3.80
CA VAL A 451 -14.92 11.38 -4.17
C VAL A 451 -14.56 10.32 -3.14
N LEU A 452 -13.27 10.18 -2.80
CA LEU A 452 -12.82 9.20 -1.80
C LEU A 452 -13.51 9.40 -0.45
N ALA A 453 -13.59 10.63 0.04
CA ALA A 453 -14.27 10.94 1.30
C ALA A 453 -15.75 10.54 1.28
N GLY A 454 -16.44 10.76 0.16
CA GLY A 454 -17.83 10.33 -0.06
C GLY A 454 -17.98 8.80 -0.06
N VAL A 455 -17.07 8.07 -0.70
CA VAL A 455 -17.06 6.59 -0.74
C VAL A 455 -16.87 6.01 0.67
N ILE A 456 -15.88 6.50 1.42
CA ILE A 456 -15.62 6.06 2.80
C ILE A 456 -16.85 6.31 3.69
N ALA A 457 -17.43 7.52 3.62
CA ALA A 457 -18.60 7.85 4.38
C ALA A 457 -19.80 6.93 4.07
N ALA A 458 -20.00 6.56 2.81
CA ALA A 458 -21.05 5.64 2.39
C ALA A 458 -20.86 4.22 2.94
N PHE A 459 -19.64 3.70 2.95
CA PHE A 459 -19.36 2.36 3.49
C PHE A 459 -19.54 2.32 5.01
N ALA A 460 -19.06 3.33 5.72
CA ALA A 460 -19.32 3.47 7.15
C ALA A 460 -20.83 3.62 7.45
N ALA A 461 -21.58 4.37 6.64
CA ALA A 461 -23.02 4.53 6.84
C ALA A 461 -23.81 3.23 6.66
N GLN A 462 -23.33 2.33 5.80
CA GLN A 462 -23.92 1.00 5.60
C GLN A 462 -23.59 0.01 6.74
N GLY A 463 -22.91 0.46 7.80
CA GLY A 463 -22.61 -0.33 9.00
C GLY A 463 -21.27 -1.08 8.94
N MET A 464 -20.42 -0.77 7.98
CA MET A 464 -19.05 -1.28 7.95
C MET A 464 -18.25 -0.66 9.10
N ASP A 465 -17.39 -1.45 9.76
CA ASP A 465 -16.42 -0.92 10.72
C ASP A 465 -15.61 0.23 10.11
N ALA A 466 -15.28 1.23 10.91
CA ALA A 466 -14.67 2.45 10.41
C ALA A 466 -13.30 2.21 9.73
N TYR A 467 -12.49 1.28 10.25
CA TYR A 467 -11.23 0.88 9.62
C TYR A 467 -11.47 0.14 8.31
N ASP A 468 -12.39 -0.82 8.30
CA ASP A 468 -12.76 -1.54 7.08
C ASP A 468 -13.37 -0.58 6.03
N ALA A 469 -14.20 0.38 6.44
CA ALA A 469 -14.76 1.40 5.54
C ALA A 469 -13.67 2.27 4.90
N ALA A 470 -12.65 2.65 5.66
CA ALA A 470 -11.48 3.36 5.15
C ALA A 470 -10.69 2.50 4.16
N CYS A 471 -10.38 1.25 4.51
CA CYS A 471 -9.66 0.32 3.64
C CYS A 471 -10.41 0.04 2.33
N MET A 472 -11.68 -0.33 2.43
CA MET A 472 -12.50 -0.65 1.25
C MET A 472 -12.81 0.58 0.41
N GLY A 473 -12.97 1.76 1.03
CA GLY A 473 -13.13 3.02 0.31
C GLY A 473 -11.90 3.37 -0.52
N VAL A 474 -10.71 3.26 0.07
CA VAL A 474 -9.44 3.49 -0.64
C VAL A 474 -9.24 2.46 -1.75
N LEU A 475 -9.52 1.19 -1.49
CA LEU A 475 -9.39 0.12 -2.48
C LEU A 475 -10.35 0.31 -3.67
N ALA A 476 -11.64 0.59 -3.41
CA ALA A 476 -12.63 0.82 -4.46
C ALA A 476 -12.27 2.05 -5.32
N HIS A 477 -11.77 3.11 -4.69
CA HIS A 477 -11.34 4.33 -5.35
C HIS A 477 -10.09 4.08 -6.21
N GLY A 478 -9.09 3.35 -5.70
CA GLY A 478 -7.88 2.99 -6.44
C GLY A 478 -8.18 2.13 -7.66
N LEU A 479 -8.96 1.06 -7.48
CA LEU A 479 -9.41 0.19 -8.57
C LEU A 479 -10.26 0.93 -9.63
N ALA A 480 -11.05 1.93 -9.21
CA ALA A 480 -11.78 2.78 -10.15
C ALA A 480 -10.82 3.62 -11.01
N GLY A 481 -9.72 4.11 -10.41
CA GLY A 481 -8.67 4.79 -11.15
C GLY A 481 -8.01 3.89 -12.20
N GLN A 482 -7.62 2.67 -11.83
CA GLN A 482 -7.03 1.68 -12.75
C GLN A 482 -7.99 1.34 -13.90
N TYR A 483 -9.26 1.05 -13.58
CA TYR A 483 -10.28 0.78 -14.58
C TYR A 483 -10.42 1.94 -15.60
N LEU A 484 -10.43 3.18 -15.12
CA LEU A 484 -10.57 4.35 -15.99
C LEU A 484 -9.30 4.65 -16.79
N GLU A 485 -8.14 4.36 -16.23
CA GLU A 485 -6.88 4.48 -16.94
C GLU A 485 -6.82 3.55 -18.16
N GLU A 486 -7.31 2.31 -18.01
CA GLU A 486 -7.43 1.34 -19.09
C GLU A 486 -8.50 1.76 -20.12
N GLU A 487 -9.68 2.23 -19.66
CA GLU A 487 -10.81 2.55 -20.53
C GLU A 487 -10.68 3.89 -21.28
N ARG A 488 -10.07 4.89 -20.64
CA ARG A 488 -10.08 6.30 -21.13
C ARG A 488 -8.70 6.93 -21.21
N GLY A 489 -7.71 6.32 -20.57
CA GLY A 489 -6.39 6.91 -20.35
C GLY A 489 -6.36 7.90 -19.18
N ALA A 490 -5.21 8.01 -18.55
CA ALA A 490 -5.02 8.82 -17.35
C ALA A 490 -5.36 10.30 -17.52
N MET A 491 -4.97 10.90 -18.65
CA MET A 491 -5.15 12.34 -18.89
C MET A 491 -6.61 12.76 -19.15
N ALA A 492 -7.48 11.84 -19.55
CA ALA A 492 -8.87 12.13 -19.89
C ALA A 492 -9.83 11.93 -18.72
N THR A 493 -9.34 11.44 -17.57
CA THR A 493 -10.16 11.11 -16.41
C THR A 493 -10.42 12.33 -15.52
N MET A 494 -11.68 12.59 -15.24
CA MET A 494 -12.14 13.61 -14.30
C MET A 494 -12.76 12.98 -13.06
N ALA A 495 -12.91 13.77 -11.96
CA ALA A 495 -13.49 13.28 -10.72
C ALA A 495 -14.92 12.70 -10.87
N MET A 496 -15.72 13.22 -11.80
CA MET A 496 -17.04 12.66 -12.11
C MET A 496 -16.95 11.25 -12.71
N ASP A 497 -15.94 10.99 -13.54
CA ASP A 497 -15.71 9.66 -14.11
C ASP A 497 -15.31 8.66 -13.01
N ILE A 498 -14.50 9.10 -12.03
CA ILE A 498 -14.10 8.26 -10.88
C ILE A 498 -15.34 7.77 -10.11
N ILE A 499 -16.36 8.60 -9.94
CA ILE A 499 -17.62 8.21 -9.30
C ILE A 499 -18.29 7.06 -10.07
N ASP A 500 -18.34 7.14 -11.39
CA ASP A 500 -18.92 6.10 -12.24
C ASP A 500 -18.03 4.84 -12.24
N GLY A 501 -16.70 5.01 -12.25
CA GLY A 501 -15.71 3.92 -12.11
C GLY A 501 -15.87 3.17 -10.78
N VAL A 502 -16.09 3.87 -9.66
CA VAL A 502 -16.40 3.23 -8.37
C VAL A 502 -17.66 2.37 -8.50
N GLY A 503 -18.73 2.87 -9.13
CA GLY A 503 -19.94 2.10 -9.37
C GLY A 503 -19.69 0.82 -10.16
N GLU A 504 -18.82 0.87 -11.18
CA GLU A 504 -18.44 -0.30 -11.99
C GLU A 504 -17.61 -1.31 -11.19
N VAL A 505 -16.62 -0.86 -10.43
CA VAL A 505 -15.81 -1.71 -9.55
C VAL A 505 -16.69 -2.44 -8.53
N LEU A 506 -17.63 -1.74 -7.89
CA LEU A 506 -18.57 -2.34 -6.95
C LEU A 506 -19.50 -3.35 -7.64
N ARG A 507 -19.96 -3.06 -8.84
CA ARG A 507 -20.75 -4.00 -9.65
C ARG A 507 -19.96 -5.28 -9.93
N GLN A 508 -18.68 -5.16 -10.37
CA GLN A 508 -17.81 -6.31 -10.65
C GLN A 508 -17.50 -7.13 -9.39
N ALA A 509 -17.28 -6.49 -8.24
CA ALA A 509 -17.01 -7.17 -6.98
C ALA A 509 -18.21 -8.01 -6.48
N LEU A 510 -19.45 -7.60 -6.79
CA LEU A 510 -20.68 -8.25 -6.33
C LEU A 510 -21.27 -9.26 -7.33
N ILE A 511 -20.77 -9.32 -8.55
CA ILE A 511 -21.14 -10.38 -9.53
C ILE A 511 -20.32 -11.62 -9.19
N LYS A 512 -21.03 -12.70 -8.79
CA LYS A 512 -20.43 -14.01 -8.56
C LYS A 512 -20.27 -14.78 -9.86
#